data_569e335b1f8e83a4eb0c96f69888a9f8
#
_entry.id   569e335b1f8e83a4eb0c96f69888a9f8
#
_cell.length_a   1.000
_cell.length_b   1.000
_cell.length_c   1.000
_cell.angle_alpha   90.00
_cell.angle_beta   90.00
_cell.angle_gamma   90.00
#
_symmetry.space_group_name_H-M   'P 1'
#
loop_
_entity.id
_entity.type
_entity.pdbx_description
1 polymer ?
#
loop_
_entity_poly.entity_id
_entity_poly.type
_entity_poly.pdbx_seq_one_letter_code
_entity_poly.pdbx_strand_id
1 'polypeptide(L)'
;MSILTLFVVIPALMLLGLWLSKSLNQVRGVMVAGASCLLALSVWLTIYFVQQRAAGNTDVMLLTASTPWFKPLNIAYSVGVDGISVVMLLLSSIIVFTGTFASWRLQPLTKEYFLWFTLLSTGVYGFFICTDLFTMFMFYEVALIPMYLLIGVWGSGNKEYAAMKLTLMLMGGSALLIIGILGIYYFSGHTTMNVNAIAAMNNIPVEIQKIFFPFIFIGFGVLGAMFPFHTWSPDGHASAPTAVSMLHAGVLMKLGGYGCFRVAMYLLPDAANELAWIFLILTTISVVYGAFSACVQTDLKYINAYSSVSHCGLVLFALLMMTKTSCTGAILQMLSHGLMTALFFALIGMIYGRTHTRDVRRLGGLMKIMPFLAVGYVIAGLANLGLPGFSGFIAEMTIFVGSFENGDMFHRVCTIIACTSIVITAVYILRVVGKILYGEVKNPHFLELTDASWDERVAVICLIACVAGLGLFPLWASNVISDAVGPILANIL
;
A
#
# COMPACT_ATOMS: atom_id res chain seq x y z
N MET A 1 -7.73 16.75 22.10
CA MET A 1 -6.80 16.18 21.11
C MET A 1 -7.04 14.68 21.10
N SER A 2 -7.26 14.08 19.94
CA SER A 2 -7.46 12.61 19.84
C SER A 2 -6.14 11.88 20.00
N ILE A 3 -6.17 10.67 20.56
CA ILE A 3 -4.99 9.79 20.64
C ILE A 3 -4.42 9.48 19.24
N LEU A 4 -5.25 9.54 18.19
CA LEU A 4 -4.82 9.35 16.79
C LEU A 4 -3.77 10.38 16.36
N THR A 5 -3.76 11.56 16.94
CA THR A 5 -2.74 12.57 16.64
C THR A 5 -1.32 12.09 16.98
N LEU A 6 -1.18 11.09 17.85
CA LEU A 6 0.12 10.47 18.14
C LEU A 6 0.77 9.85 16.92
N PHE A 7 0.00 9.41 15.91
CA PHE A 7 0.54 8.94 14.64
C PHE A 7 1.25 10.03 13.82
N VAL A 8 1.03 11.29 14.15
CA VAL A 8 1.75 12.44 13.57
C VAL A 8 2.78 12.99 14.54
N VAL A 9 2.45 13.04 15.84
CA VAL A 9 3.35 13.58 16.89
C VAL A 9 4.58 12.70 17.09
N ILE A 10 4.45 11.38 17.13
CA ILE A 10 5.59 10.46 17.29
C ILE A 10 6.58 10.63 16.13
N PRO A 11 6.18 10.58 14.85
CA PRO A 11 7.10 10.88 13.74
C PRO A 11 7.72 12.28 13.83
N ALA A 12 6.98 13.29 14.27
CA ALA A 12 7.53 14.63 14.46
C ALA A 12 8.63 14.66 15.53
N LEU A 13 8.43 13.93 16.64
CA LEU A 13 9.46 13.76 17.67
C LEU A 13 10.66 12.93 17.15
N MET A 14 10.41 11.94 16.29
CA MET A 14 11.48 11.20 15.61
C MET A 14 12.32 12.13 14.72
N LEU A 15 11.69 12.99 13.93
CA LEU A 15 12.39 13.99 13.12
C LEU A 15 13.26 14.92 13.95
N LEU A 16 12.73 15.41 15.07
CA LEU A 16 13.50 16.23 16.00
C LEU A 16 14.67 15.45 16.61
N GLY A 17 14.43 14.22 17.06
CA GLY A 17 15.47 13.34 17.60
C GLY A 17 16.56 13.01 16.59
N LEU A 18 16.19 12.74 15.34
CA LEU A 18 17.13 12.52 14.25
C LEU A 18 17.96 13.77 13.95
N TRP A 19 17.32 14.95 13.94
CA TRP A 19 18.02 16.20 13.71
C TRP A 19 19.08 16.48 14.79
N LEU A 20 18.75 16.20 16.05
CA LEU A 20 19.66 16.35 17.18
C LEU A 20 20.73 15.25 17.28
N SER A 21 20.55 14.11 16.62
CA SER A 21 21.47 12.98 16.68
C SER A 21 22.83 13.32 16.06
N LYS A 22 23.90 12.92 16.74
CA LYS A 22 25.30 13.17 16.31
C LYS A 22 26.03 11.91 15.90
N SER A 23 25.54 10.72 16.25
CA SER A 23 26.16 9.44 15.95
C SER A 23 25.19 8.48 15.28
N LEU A 24 25.71 7.50 14.54
CA LEU A 24 24.92 6.46 13.88
C LEU A 24 24.08 5.65 14.88
N ASN A 25 24.63 5.37 16.05
CA ASN A 25 23.91 4.63 17.08
C ASN A 25 22.72 5.43 17.63
N GLN A 26 22.84 6.76 17.77
CA GLN A 26 21.73 7.62 18.17
C GLN A 26 20.63 7.65 17.08
N VAL A 27 21.01 7.74 15.81
CA VAL A 27 20.09 7.69 14.68
C VAL A 27 19.29 6.38 14.69
N ARG A 28 20.00 5.25 14.81
CA ARG A 28 19.36 3.93 14.90
C ARG A 28 18.47 3.80 16.12
N GLY A 29 18.92 4.30 17.27
CA GLY A 29 18.14 4.30 18.52
C GLY A 29 16.83 5.07 18.39
N VAL A 30 16.84 6.27 17.82
CA VAL A 30 15.66 7.09 17.57
C VAL A 30 14.69 6.36 16.62
N MET A 31 15.21 5.79 15.54
CA MET A 31 14.37 5.05 14.57
C MET A 31 13.72 3.82 15.17
N VAL A 32 14.47 3.00 15.89
CA VAL A 32 13.91 1.80 16.53
C VAL A 32 12.90 2.16 17.61
N ALA A 33 13.21 3.13 18.46
CA ALA A 33 12.29 3.59 19.52
C ALA A 33 10.98 4.14 18.91
N GLY A 34 11.09 5.04 17.93
CA GLY A 34 9.92 5.63 17.28
C GLY A 34 9.07 4.63 16.51
N ALA A 35 9.71 3.77 15.70
CA ALA A 35 9.01 2.73 14.95
C ALA A 35 8.34 1.71 15.88
N SER A 36 8.98 1.33 16.97
CA SER A 36 8.40 0.44 17.98
C SER A 36 7.21 1.07 18.71
N CYS A 37 7.29 2.38 19.04
CA CYS A 37 6.17 3.10 19.62
C CYS A 37 4.97 3.19 18.67
N LEU A 38 5.21 3.45 17.39
CA LEU A 38 4.16 3.48 16.37
C LEU A 38 3.53 2.10 16.17
N LEU A 39 4.34 1.05 16.16
CA LEU A 39 3.85 -0.32 16.06
C LEU A 39 3.00 -0.69 17.29
N ALA A 40 3.47 -0.38 18.49
CA ALA A 40 2.71 -0.60 19.73
C ALA A 40 1.38 0.18 19.73
N LEU A 41 1.41 1.43 19.27
CA LEU A 41 0.21 2.27 19.17
C LEU A 41 -0.80 1.66 18.16
N SER A 42 -0.35 1.18 17.02
CA SER A 42 -1.24 0.58 16.01
C SER A 42 -1.79 -0.77 16.45
N VAL A 43 -1.02 -1.59 17.14
CA VAL A 43 -1.50 -2.84 17.75
C VAL A 43 -2.52 -2.55 18.84
N TRP A 44 -2.23 -1.59 19.72
CA TRP A 44 -3.20 -1.14 20.72
C TRP A 44 -4.50 -0.65 20.09
N LEU A 45 -4.41 0.17 19.04
CA LEU A 45 -5.57 0.69 18.32
C LEU A 45 -6.40 -0.43 17.71
N THR A 46 -5.75 -1.44 17.14
CA THR A 46 -6.43 -2.61 16.57
C THR A 46 -7.18 -3.39 17.65
N ILE A 47 -6.54 -3.65 18.78
CA ILE A 47 -7.18 -4.35 19.91
C ILE A 47 -8.33 -3.53 20.47
N TYR A 48 -8.13 -2.23 20.67
CA TYR A 48 -9.17 -1.32 21.14
C TYR A 48 -10.38 -1.33 20.20
N PHE A 49 -10.14 -1.25 18.87
CA PHE A 49 -11.21 -1.26 17.88
C PHE A 49 -12.01 -2.57 17.91
N VAL A 50 -11.34 -3.71 17.97
CA VAL A 50 -11.98 -5.03 18.08
C VAL A 50 -12.82 -5.13 19.37
N GLN A 51 -12.30 -4.64 20.50
CA GLN A 51 -13.01 -4.63 21.77
C GLN A 51 -14.26 -3.73 21.74
N GLN A 52 -14.18 -2.55 21.12
CA GLN A 52 -15.33 -1.66 20.95
C GLN A 52 -16.43 -2.30 20.09
N ARG A 53 -16.05 -2.98 19.01
CA ARG A 53 -17.01 -3.72 18.19
C ARG A 53 -17.64 -4.90 18.92
N ALA A 54 -16.85 -5.64 19.69
CA ALA A 54 -17.35 -6.73 20.53
C ALA A 54 -18.27 -6.24 21.65
N ALA A 55 -18.06 -5.03 22.16
CA ALA A 55 -18.93 -4.39 23.16
C ALA A 55 -20.25 -3.82 22.58
N GLY A 56 -20.46 -3.95 21.25
CA GLY A 56 -21.67 -3.50 20.57
C GLY A 56 -21.67 -2.03 20.13
N ASN A 57 -20.51 -1.35 20.15
CA ASN A 57 -20.38 -0.01 19.59
C ASN A 57 -20.48 -0.08 18.06
N THR A 58 -21.48 0.58 17.47
CA THR A 58 -21.80 0.60 16.03
C THR A 58 -21.42 1.92 15.36
N ASP A 59 -20.77 2.84 16.06
CA ASP A 59 -20.34 4.11 15.48
C ASP A 59 -19.48 3.88 14.21
N VAL A 60 -19.75 4.63 13.15
CA VAL A 60 -19.03 4.50 11.87
C VAL A 60 -17.56 4.81 12.06
N MET A 61 -17.26 5.88 12.82
CA MET A 61 -15.90 6.31 13.15
C MET A 61 -15.71 6.34 14.66
N LEU A 62 -14.55 5.86 15.11
CA LEU A 62 -14.12 5.94 16.51
C LEU A 62 -13.01 6.96 16.69
N LEU A 63 -12.84 7.44 17.93
CA LEU A 63 -11.79 8.38 18.33
C LEU A 63 -11.78 9.69 17.52
N THR A 64 -12.96 10.13 17.12
CA THR A 64 -13.13 11.33 16.31
C THR A 64 -12.75 12.59 17.07
N ALA A 65 -12.05 13.50 16.42
CA ALA A 65 -11.76 14.84 16.89
C ALA A 65 -11.63 15.78 15.71
N SER A 66 -12.02 17.03 15.87
CA SER A 66 -11.89 18.06 14.83
C SER A 66 -11.43 19.36 15.44
N THR A 67 -10.45 19.98 14.81
CA THR A 67 -9.93 21.30 15.17
C THR A 67 -9.91 22.17 13.93
N PRO A 68 -10.66 23.29 13.88
CA PRO A 68 -10.65 24.20 12.74
C PRO A 68 -9.22 24.71 12.49
N TRP A 69 -8.78 24.66 11.25
CA TRP A 69 -7.46 25.15 10.83
C TRP A 69 -7.59 26.39 9.92
N PHE A 70 -8.31 26.28 8.81
CA PHE A 70 -8.51 27.40 7.87
C PHE A 70 -10.00 27.61 7.63
N LYS A 71 -10.60 28.48 8.45
CA LYS A 71 -12.06 28.75 8.46
C LYS A 71 -12.63 29.23 7.12
N PRO A 72 -11.92 30.08 6.31
CA PRO A 72 -12.50 30.57 5.06
C PRO A 72 -12.92 29.47 4.08
N LEU A 73 -12.26 28.30 4.11
CA LEU A 73 -12.60 27.14 3.28
C LEU A 73 -13.15 25.98 4.11
N ASN A 74 -13.51 26.21 5.36
CA ASN A 74 -13.99 25.15 6.28
C ASN A 74 -13.03 23.96 6.41
N ILE A 75 -11.73 24.22 6.26
CA ILE A 75 -10.71 23.20 6.44
C ILE A 75 -10.43 23.00 7.92
N ALA A 76 -10.49 21.75 8.35
CA ALA A 76 -10.22 21.37 9.75
C ALA A 76 -9.24 20.20 9.79
N TYR A 77 -8.42 20.16 10.82
CA TYR A 77 -7.71 18.95 11.18
C TYR A 77 -8.71 18.03 11.88
N SER A 78 -9.34 17.17 11.11
CA SER A 78 -10.32 16.20 11.57
C SER A 78 -9.75 14.80 11.46
N VAL A 79 -9.82 14.06 12.55
CA VAL A 79 -9.31 12.68 12.62
C VAL A 79 -10.40 11.73 13.09
N GLY A 80 -10.28 10.49 12.67
CA GLY A 80 -11.17 9.40 13.04
C GLY A 80 -10.71 8.13 12.36
N VAL A 81 -11.06 6.99 12.91
CA VAL A 81 -10.73 5.69 12.35
C VAL A 81 -11.94 4.79 12.26
N ASP A 82 -11.98 4.01 11.22
CA ASP A 82 -12.85 2.86 11.07
C ASP A 82 -12.02 1.58 10.88
N GLY A 83 -12.65 0.46 10.59
CA GLY A 83 -11.95 -0.80 10.40
C GLY A 83 -10.95 -0.80 9.27
N ILE A 84 -11.19 -0.03 8.20
CA ILE A 84 -10.26 0.10 7.07
C ILE A 84 -9.03 0.89 7.49
N SER A 85 -9.21 2.04 8.12
CA SER A 85 -8.11 2.90 8.61
C SER A 85 -7.24 2.19 9.63
N VAL A 86 -7.84 1.46 10.57
CA VAL A 86 -7.13 0.69 11.60
C VAL A 86 -6.19 -0.34 10.98
N VAL A 87 -6.69 -1.09 10.02
CA VAL A 87 -5.91 -2.13 9.32
C VAL A 87 -4.79 -1.50 8.50
N MET A 88 -5.02 -0.37 7.84
CA MET A 88 -4.00 0.34 7.07
C MET A 88 -2.93 0.97 7.98
N LEU A 89 -3.29 1.49 9.15
CA LEU A 89 -2.34 2.00 10.13
C LEU A 89 -1.46 0.88 10.69
N LEU A 90 -2.03 -0.29 10.95
CA LEU A 90 -1.28 -1.47 11.39
C LEU A 90 -0.28 -1.92 10.32
N LEU A 91 -0.71 -2.01 9.06
CA LEU A 91 0.15 -2.32 7.92
C LEU A 91 1.31 -1.32 7.82
N SER A 92 1.02 -0.03 7.88
CA SER A 92 2.01 1.04 7.78
C SER A 92 3.05 0.94 8.90
N SER A 93 2.62 0.68 10.13
CA SER A 93 3.50 0.55 11.29
C SER A 93 4.41 -0.68 11.20
N ILE A 94 3.90 -1.80 10.73
CA ILE A 94 4.70 -3.01 10.51
C ILE A 94 5.78 -2.75 9.45
N ILE A 95 5.42 -2.08 8.35
CA ILE A 95 6.37 -1.82 7.26
C ILE A 95 7.40 -0.76 7.65
N VAL A 96 7.04 0.27 8.39
CA VAL A 96 7.99 1.26 8.91
C VAL A 96 8.97 0.61 9.88
N PHE A 97 8.50 -0.23 10.76
CA PHE A 97 9.35 -0.98 11.71
C PHE A 97 10.33 -1.89 10.96
N THR A 98 9.83 -2.74 10.06
CA THR A 98 10.67 -3.67 9.30
C THR A 98 11.59 -2.95 8.33
N GLY A 99 11.15 -1.84 7.74
CA GLY A 99 11.96 -0.98 6.87
C GLY A 99 13.13 -0.33 7.61
N THR A 100 12.97 0.02 8.88
CA THR A 100 14.06 0.51 9.72
C THR A 100 15.18 -0.51 9.82
N PHE A 101 14.86 -1.77 10.05
CA PHE A 101 15.85 -2.85 10.10
C PHE A 101 16.40 -3.20 8.72
N ALA A 102 15.60 -3.14 7.66
CA ALA A 102 16.06 -3.37 6.29
C ALA A 102 17.05 -2.30 5.81
N SER A 103 17.03 -1.12 6.39
CA SER A 103 17.95 -0.01 6.09
C SER A 103 19.04 0.18 7.15
N TRP A 104 19.24 -0.79 8.06
CA TRP A 104 20.16 -0.68 9.20
C TRP A 104 21.58 -0.31 8.82
N ARG A 105 22.06 -0.84 7.70
CA ARG A 105 23.44 -0.68 7.20
C ARG A 105 23.57 0.26 6.00
N LEU A 106 22.51 1.01 5.69
CA LEU A 106 22.52 1.92 4.55
C LEU A 106 23.57 3.01 4.74
N GLN A 107 24.36 3.27 3.71
CA GLN A 107 25.37 4.30 3.61
C GLN A 107 25.34 4.88 2.17
N PRO A 108 25.74 6.15 1.92
CA PRO A 108 26.08 7.21 2.87
C PRO A 108 24.86 8.00 3.35
N LEU A 109 25.07 9.05 4.15
CA LEU A 109 24.03 10.00 4.59
C LEU A 109 22.87 9.32 5.30
N THR A 110 23.16 8.41 6.21
CA THR A 110 22.16 7.59 6.90
C THR A 110 21.14 8.42 7.69
N LYS A 111 21.60 9.50 8.36
CA LYS A 111 20.75 10.42 9.11
C LYS A 111 19.72 11.10 8.21
N GLU A 112 20.17 11.66 7.11
CA GLU A 112 19.35 12.35 6.12
C GLU A 112 18.35 11.39 5.46
N TYR A 113 18.79 10.16 5.18
CA TYR A 113 17.91 9.10 4.67
C TYR A 113 16.75 8.83 5.63
N PHE A 114 17.03 8.64 6.92
CA PHE A 114 15.99 8.37 7.90
C PHE A 114 15.11 9.59 8.19
N LEU A 115 15.62 10.82 8.05
CA LEU A 115 14.78 12.02 8.10
C LEU A 115 13.72 12.00 7.00
N TRP A 116 14.09 11.76 5.76
CA TRP A 116 13.16 11.70 4.65
C TRP A 116 12.23 10.48 4.72
N PHE A 117 12.75 9.35 5.16
CA PHE A 117 11.95 8.13 5.39
C PHE A 117 10.88 8.35 6.47
N THR A 118 11.22 9.03 7.54
CA THR A 118 10.27 9.37 8.62
C THR A 118 9.23 10.39 8.15
N LEU A 119 9.63 11.38 7.35
CA LEU A 119 8.70 12.36 6.79
C LEU A 119 7.71 11.70 5.82
N LEU A 120 8.18 10.77 4.98
CA LEU A 120 7.33 9.95 4.13
C LEU A 120 6.30 9.16 4.95
N SER A 121 6.74 8.53 6.01
CA SER A 121 5.86 7.79 6.94
C SER A 121 4.82 8.69 7.61
N THR A 122 5.20 9.91 7.97
CA THR A 122 4.28 10.91 8.54
C THR A 122 3.14 11.23 7.59
N GLY A 123 3.45 11.44 6.31
CA GLY A 123 2.43 11.66 5.29
C GLY A 123 1.46 10.49 5.16
N VAL A 124 1.96 9.27 5.21
CA VAL A 124 1.13 8.04 5.16
C VAL A 124 0.22 7.93 6.38
N TYR A 125 0.74 8.08 7.58
CA TYR A 125 -0.06 8.03 8.80
C TYR A 125 -1.12 9.12 8.84
N GLY A 126 -0.76 10.34 8.51
CA GLY A 126 -1.68 11.47 8.45
C GLY A 126 -2.82 11.25 7.47
N PHE A 127 -2.53 10.66 6.32
CA PHE A 127 -3.55 10.34 5.32
C PHE A 127 -4.61 9.37 5.87
N PHE A 128 -4.20 8.31 6.54
CA PHE A 128 -5.13 7.30 7.04
C PHE A 128 -5.95 7.73 8.27
N ILE A 129 -5.44 8.65 9.08
CA ILE A 129 -6.20 9.16 10.24
C ILE A 129 -7.14 10.32 9.89
N CYS A 130 -6.87 11.05 8.81
CA CYS A 130 -7.66 12.23 8.45
C CYS A 130 -9.01 11.87 7.84
N THR A 131 -10.02 12.63 8.23
CA THR A 131 -11.38 12.57 7.72
C THR A 131 -11.79 13.84 6.96
N ASP A 132 -10.91 14.80 6.84
CA ASP A 132 -11.07 16.04 6.07
C ASP A 132 -10.38 15.90 4.71
N LEU A 133 -11.07 16.25 3.63
CA LEU A 133 -10.57 16.06 2.25
C LEU A 133 -9.28 16.82 1.99
N PHE A 134 -9.20 18.07 2.42
CA PHE A 134 -8.02 18.88 2.14
C PHE A 134 -6.82 18.43 2.97
N THR A 135 -7.04 18.13 4.24
CA THR A 135 -5.97 17.66 5.14
C THR A 135 -5.45 16.29 4.70
N MET A 136 -6.35 15.41 4.25
CA MET A 136 -5.98 14.12 3.64
C MET A 136 -5.10 14.34 2.40
N PHE A 137 -5.50 15.22 1.51
CA PHE A 137 -4.72 15.61 0.31
C PHE A 137 -3.36 16.21 0.70
N MET A 138 -3.30 17.07 1.71
CA MET A 138 -2.06 17.66 2.19
C MET A 138 -1.08 16.59 2.70
N PHE A 139 -1.54 15.60 3.44
CA PHE A 139 -0.67 14.49 3.90
C PHE A 139 -0.19 13.62 2.75
N TYR A 140 -1.01 13.43 1.72
CA TYR A 140 -0.56 12.78 0.48
C TYR A 140 0.60 13.54 -0.17
N GLU A 141 0.48 14.86 -0.28
CA GLU A 141 1.55 15.72 -0.83
C GLU A 141 2.83 15.69 0.04
N VAL A 142 2.69 15.65 1.36
CA VAL A 142 3.83 15.51 2.28
C VAL A 142 4.59 14.21 2.04
N ALA A 143 3.92 13.15 1.64
CA ALA A 143 4.56 11.88 1.31
C ALA A 143 5.30 11.93 -0.04
N LEU A 144 4.88 12.76 -0.98
CA LEU A 144 5.39 12.78 -2.34
C LEU A 144 6.82 13.36 -2.44
N ILE A 145 7.09 14.46 -1.74
CA ILE A 145 8.40 15.14 -1.78
C ILE A 145 9.53 14.24 -1.29
N PRO A 146 9.42 13.55 -0.14
CA PRO A 146 10.44 12.61 0.31
C PRO A 146 10.75 11.50 -0.70
N MET A 147 9.75 11.03 -1.45
CA MET A 147 9.95 9.98 -2.45
C MET A 147 10.92 10.41 -3.55
N TYR A 148 10.78 11.63 -4.05
CA TYR A 148 11.70 12.17 -5.04
C TYR A 148 13.14 12.15 -4.56
N LEU A 149 13.37 12.63 -3.34
CA LEU A 149 14.72 12.72 -2.75
C LEU A 149 15.28 11.35 -2.40
N LEU A 150 14.47 10.47 -1.81
CA LEU A 150 14.91 9.12 -1.43
C LEU A 150 15.34 8.29 -2.64
N ILE A 151 14.62 8.39 -3.75
CA ILE A 151 14.98 7.69 -4.98
C ILE A 151 16.14 8.38 -5.70
N GLY A 152 16.10 9.69 -5.81
CA GLY A 152 17.12 10.46 -6.54
C GLY A 152 18.51 10.39 -5.90
N VAL A 153 18.59 10.41 -4.58
CA VAL A 153 19.87 10.41 -3.85
C VAL A 153 20.38 8.99 -3.59
N TRP A 154 19.57 8.14 -2.94
CA TRP A 154 19.98 6.80 -2.49
C TRP A 154 19.56 5.67 -3.43
N GLY A 155 18.87 5.97 -4.50
CA GLY A 155 18.46 4.99 -5.50
C GLY A 155 19.61 4.38 -6.30
N SER A 156 19.28 3.40 -7.12
CA SER A 156 20.21 2.68 -7.99
C SER A 156 19.76 2.68 -9.45
N GLY A 157 20.70 2.44 -10.36
CA GLY A 157 20.40 2.43 -11.79
C GLY A 157 20.04 3.83 -12.32
N ASN A 158 19.01 3.90 -13.15
CA ASN A 158 18.53 5.17 -13.73
C ASN A 158 17.64 5.96 -12.77
N LYS A 159 18.18 6.22 -11.57
CA LYS A 159 17.45 6.77 -10.42
C LYS A 159 16.89 8.16 -10.64
N GLU A 160 17.61 9.02 -11.35
CA GLU A 160 17.17 10.40 -11.63
C GLU A 160 15.91 10.41 -12.53
N TYR A 161 15.95 9.62 -13.59
CA TYR A 161 14.80 9.44 -14.47
C TYR A 161 13.61 8.85 -13.71
N ALA A 162 13.83 7.81 -12.92
CA ALA A 162 12.79 7.14 -12.14
C ALA A 162 12.15 8.07 -11.12
N ALA A 163 12.95 8.85 -10.39
CA ALA A 163 12.49 9.84 -9.42
C ALA A 163 11.65 10.94 -10.09
N MET A 164 12.13 11.46 -11.22
CA MET A 164 11.42 12.49 -11.96
C MET A 164 10.10 11.97 -12.53
N LYS A 165 10.10 10.81 -13.17
CA LYS A 165 8.91 10.19 -13.75
C LYS A 165 7.84 9.92 -12.71
N LEU A 166 8.23 9.31 -11.58
CA LEU A 166 7.33 9.05 -10.46
C LEU A 166 6.71 10.35 -9.95
N THR A 167 7.53 11.35 -9.67
CA THR A 167 7.07 12.63 -9.12
C THR A 167 6.11 13.34 -10.07
N LEU A 168 6.46 13.45 -11.36
CA LEU A 168 5.61 14.13 -12.33
C LEU A 168 4.26 13.41 -12.54
N MET A 169 4.27 12.09 -12.58
CA MET A 169 3.02 11.33 -12.73
C MET A 169 2.14 11.42 -11.49
N LEU A 170 2.71 11.34 -10.29
CA LEU A 170 1.95 11.48 -9.06
C LEU A 170 1.45 12.92 -8.86
N MET A 171 2.23 13.94 -9.23
CA MET A 171 1.77 15.34 -9.23
C MET A 171 0.66 15.57 -10.24
N GLY A 172 0.70 14.93 -11.40
CA GLY A 172 -0.41 14.94 -12.35
C GLY A 172 -1.70 14.36 -11.74
N GLY A 173 -1.58 13.25 -11.01
CA GLY A 173 -2.67 12.71 -10.21
C GLY A 173 -3.17 13.67 -9.13
N SER A 174 -2.25 14.33 -8.41
CA SER A 174 -2.59 15.36 -7.42
C SER A 174 -3.38 16.53 -8.02
N ALA A 175 -3.01 16.98 -9.21
CA ALA A 175 -3.72 18.04 -9.90
C ALA A 175 -5.18 17.64 -10.22
N LEU A 176 -5.41 16.40 -10.60
CA LEU A 176 -6.76 15.87 -10.78
C LEU A 176 -7.52 15.80 -9.46
N LEU A 177 -6.85 15.37 -8.39
CA LEU A 177 -7.46 15.29 -7.05
C LEU A 177 -7.89 16.64 -6.53
N ILE A 178 -7.06 17.67 -6.62
CA ILE A 178 -7.43 18.99 -6.11
C ILE A 178 -8.62 19.58 -6.87
N ILE A 179 -8.68 19.38 -8.19
CA ILE A 179 -9.85 19.78 -8.99
C ILE A 179 -11.10 19.06 -8.49
N GLY A 180 -11.03 17.76 -8.31
CA GLY A 180 -12.14 16.95 -7.80
C GLY A 180 -12.58 17.35 -6.39
N ILE A 181 -11.63 17.57 -5.47
CA ILE A 181 -11.89 17.99 -4.09
C ILE A 181 -12.59 19.36 -4.05
N LEU A 182 -12.10 20.31 -4.81
CA LEU A 182 -12.73 21.63 -4.90
C LEU A 182 -14.12 21.55 -5.52
N GLY A 183 -14.32 20.72 -6.52
CA GLY A 183 -15.64 20.47 -7.10
C GLY A 183 -16.61 19.86 -6.10
N ILE A 184 -16.20 18.84 -5.35
CA ILE A 184 -17.02 18.25 -4.27
C ILE A 184 -17.38 19.31 -3.22
N TYR A 185 -16.41 20.08 -2.76
CA TYR A 185 -16.63 21.13 -1.76
C TYR A 185 -17.62 22.17 -2.27
N TYR A 186 -17.41 22.67 -3.48
CA TYR A 186 -18.27 23.72 -4.08
C TYR A 186 -19.71 23.24 -4.21
N PHE A 187 -19.92 22.07 -4.80
CA PHE A 187 -21.26 21.56 -5.12
C PHE A 187 -21.96 20.87 -3.93
N SER A 188 -21.27 20.61 -2.84
CA SER A 188 -21.87 20.13 -1.58
C SER A 188 -22.38 21.26 -0.68
N GLY A 189 -22.23 22.51 -1.09
CA GLY A 189 -22.78 23.68 -0.39
C GLY A 189 -21.79 24.49 0.44
N HIS A 190 -20.49 24.32 0.28
CA HIS A 190 -19.39 25.08 0.95
C HIS A 190 -19.40 25.03 2.48
N THR A 191 -19.98 24.00 3.09
CA THR A 191 -20.18 23.97 4.55
C THR A 191 -19.09 23.22 5.28
N THR A 192 -18.52 22.19 4.65
CA THR A 192 -17.54 21.30 5.28
C THR A 192 -16.66 20.60 4.25
N MET A 193 -15.45 20.21 4.68
CA MET A 193 -14.54 19.31 3.97
C MET A 193 -14.54 17.89 4.57
N ASN A 194 -15.35 17.64 5.61
CA ASN A 194 -15.39 16.32 6.26
C ASN A 194 -16.06 15.30 5.35
N VAL A 195 -15.36 14.20 5.08
CA VAL A 195 -15.81 13.12 4.19
C VAL A 195 -17.16 12.53 4.64
N ASN A 196 -17.29 12.21 5.91
CA ASN A 196 -18.52 11.58 6.41
C ASN A 196 -19.71 12.54 6.42
N ALA A 197 -19.47 13.83 6.71
CA ALA A 197 -20.51 14.84 6.66
C ALA A 197 -21.00 15.09 5.23
N ILE A 198 -20.10 15.14 4.26
CA ILE A 198 -20.45 15.29 2.84
C ILE A 198 -21.23 14.08 2.35
N ALA A 199 -20.80 12.88 2.71
CA ALA A 199 -21.49 11.64 2.34
C ALA A 199 -22.92 11.58 2.94
N ALA A 200 -23.08 12.03 4.18
CA ALA A 200 -24.39 12.09 4.85
C ALA A 200 -25.35 13.10 4.20
N MET A 201 -24.84 14.22 3.71
CA MET A 201 -25.65 15.22 2.98
C MET A 201 -26.16 14.66 1.64
N ASN A 202 -25.35 13.93 0.91
CA ASN A 202 -25.63 13.32 -0.39
C ASN A 202 -26.42 14.26 -1.33
N ASN A 203 -25.96 15.52 -1.42
CA ASN A 203 -26.69 16.60 -2.09
C ASN A 203 -26.06 17.05 -3.43
N ILE A 204 -25.00 16.36 -3.88
CA ILE A 204 -24.34 16.70 -5.14
C ILE A 204 -25.18 16.13 -6.30
N PRO A 205 -25.59 16.98 -7.28
CA PRO A 205 -26.37 16.52 -8.44
C PRO A 205 -25.61 15.45 -9.24
N VAL A 206 -26.37 14.47 -9.77
CA VAL A 206 -25.80 13.33 -10.53
C VAL A 206 -24.91 13.77 -11.69
N GLU A 207 -25.32 14.78 -12.45
CA GLU A 207 -24.55 15.30 -13.58
C GLU A 207 -23.21 15.92 -13.15
N ILE A 208 -23.18 16.52 -11.98
CA ILE A 208 -21.96 17.08 -11.39
C ILE A 208 -21.06 15.94 -10.86
N GLN A 209 -21.66 14.91 -10.24
CA GLN A 209 -20.91 13.73 -9.82
C GLN A 209 -20.19 13.07 -10.99
N LYS A 210 -20.84 12.95 -12.15
CA LYS A 210 -20.26 12.38 -13.37
C LYS A 210 -19.06 13.17 -13.91
N ILE A 211 -19.02 14.48 -13.66
CA ILE A 211 -17.89 15.33 -14.06
C ILE A 211 -16.69 15.08 -13.12
N PHE A 212 -16.91 15.09 -11.80
CA PHE A 212 -15.81 15.05 -10.84
C PHE A 212 -15.37 13.65 -10.43
N PHE A 213 -16.20 12.63 -10.60
CA PHE A 213 -15.83 11.25 -10.30
C PHE A 213 -14.58 10.78 -11.06
N PRO A 214 -14.46 10.98 -12.39
CA PRO A 214 -13.22 10.63 -13.10
C PRO A 214 -11.98 11.37 -12.57
N PHE A 215 -12.08 12.63 -12.19
CA PHE A 215 -10.96 13.38 -11.62
C PHE A 215 -10.43 12.74 -10.33
N ILE A 216 -11.33 12.38 -9.42
CA ILE A 216 -10.96 11.77 -8.15
C ILE A 216 -10.49 10.33 -8.36
N PHE A 217 -11.24 9.53 -9.13
CA PHE A 217 -10.93 8.12 -9.33
C PHE A 217 -9.61 7.91 -10.10
N ILE A 218 -9.37 8.68 -11.15
CA ILE A 218 -8.11 8.65 -11.90
C ILE A 218 -6.98 9.20 -11.04
N GLY A 219 -7.19 10.30 -10.31
CA GLY A 219 -6.18 10.89 -9.44
C GLY A 219 -5.64 9.90 -8.40
N PHE A 220 -6.52 9.19 -7.71
CA PHE A 220 -6.12 8.10 -6.81
C PHE A 220 -5.68 6.84 -7.58
N GLY A 221 -6.26 6.57 -8.72
CA GLY A 221 -5.88 5.46 -9.60
C GLY A 221 -4.46 5.57 -10.14
N VAL A 222 -3.96 6.78 -10.37
CA VAL A 222 -2.54 7.02 -10.71
C VAL A 222 -1.65 6.51 -9.58
N LEU A 223 -1.97 6.86 -8.34
CA LEU A 223 -1.24 6.39 -7.16
C LEU A 223 -1.37 4.87 -6.97
N GLY A 224 -2.53 4.31 -7.24
CA GLY A 224 -2.78 2.87 -7.25
C GLY A 224 -2.19 2.12 -8.45
N ALA A 225 -1.45 2.79 -9.31
CA ALA A 225 -0.85 2.24 -10.54
C ALA A 225 -1.88 1.57 -11.47
N MET A 226 -3.04 2.17 -11.65
CA MET A 226 -4.07 1.71 -12.57
C MET A 226 -3.62 1.90 -14.02
N PHE A 227 -3.84 0.90 -14.87
CA PHE A 227 -3.62 1.06 -16.32
C PHE A 227 -4.51 2.19 -16.89
N PRO A 228 -4.01 3.07 -17.76
CA PRO A 228 -2.66 3.15 -18.32
C PRO A 228 -1.66 4.01 -17.51
N PHE A 229 -2.02 4.45 -16.31
CA PHE A 229 -1.23 5.38 -15.48
C PHE A 229 -0.24 4.68 -14.53
N HIS A 230 0.17 3.46 -14.84
CA HIS A 230 1.00 2.59 -13.99
C HIS A 230 2.50 2.69 -14.24
N THR A 231 2.93 3.34 -15.34
CA THR A 231 4.31 3.23 -15.85
C THR A 231 5.39 3.80 -14.94
N TRP A 232 5.05 4.68 -14.03
CA TRP A 232 5.96 5.22 -13.02
C TRP A 232 6.34 4.18 -11.95
N SER A 233 5.45 3.24 -11.66
CA SER A 233 5.59 2.30 -10.55
C SER A 233 6.74 1.31 -10.74
N PRO A 234 6.89 0.60 -11.88
CA PRO A 234 8.02 -0.29 -12.10
C PRO A 234 9.38 0.41 -12.03
N ASP A 235 9.52 1.55 -12.67
CA ASP A 235 10.77 2.32 -12.67
C ASP A 235 11.10 2.87 -11.27
N GLY A 236 10.08 3.40 -10.58
CA GLY A 236 10.20 3.91 -9.22
C GLY A 236 10.66 2.84 -8.23
N HIS A 237 10.01 1.68 -8.24
CA HIS A 237 10.36 0.57 -7.34
C HIS A 237 11.73 -0.04 -7.65
N ALA A 238 12.04 -0.20 -8.93
CA ALA A 238 13.32 -0.79 -9.33
C ALA A 238 14.52 0.09 -8.92
N SER A 239 14.34 1.40 -8.95
CA SER A 239 15.40 2.36 -8.61
C SER A 239 15.47 2.70 -7.13
N ALA A 240 14.37 2.64 -6.39
CA ALA A 240 14.31 3.01 -4.97
C ALA A 240 15.20 2.13 -4.06
N PRO A 241 15.70 2.68 -2.95
CA PRO A 241 16.31 1.88 -1.88
C PRO A 241 15.32 0.84 -1.32
N THR A 242 15.84 -0.22 -0.73
CA THR A 242 15.04 -1.39 -0.30
C THR A 242 13.85 -1.01 0.59
N ALA A 243 14.08 -0.30 1.69
CA ALA A 243 13.00 0.06 2.61
C ALA A 243 12.02 1.08 2.00
N VAL A 244 12.50 1.94 1.10
CA VAL A 244 11.62 2.85 0.34
C VAL A 244 10.72 2.06 -0.60
N SER A 245 11.24 1.05 -1.29
CA SER A 245 10.42 0.14 -2.11
C SER A 245 9.41 -0.63 -1.28
N MET A 246 9.80 -1.08 -0.07
CA MET A 246 8.89 -1.75 0.88
C MET A 246 7.72 -0.84 1.27
N LEU A 247 8.00 0.40 1.67
CA LEU A 247 6.99 1.36 2.10
C LEU A 247 6.14 1.85 0.93
N HIS A 248 6.76 2.08 -0.21
CA HIS A 248 6.07 2.57 -1.40
C HIS A 248 5.09 1.51 -1.94
N ALA A 249 5.57 0.34 -2.30
CA ALA A 249 4.71 -0.74 -2.78
C ALA A 249 3.79 -1.30 -1.70
N GLY A 250 4.28 -1.37 -0.47
CA GLY A 250 3.54 -1.92 0.66
C GLY A 250 2.39 -1.05 1.14
N VAL A 251 2.56 0.27 1.18
CA VAL A 251 1.59 1.20 1.76
C VAL A 251 1.17 2.31 0.81
N LEU A 252 2.11 3.02 0.17
CA LEU A 252 1.78 4.22 -0.59
C LEU A 252 0.78 3.93 -1.72
N MET A 253 0.96 2.85 -2.47
CA MET A 253 0.02 2.46 -3.51
C MET A 253 -1.38 2.14 -2.95
N LYS A 254 -1.50 1.78 -1.67
CA LYS A 254 -2.79 1.52 -1.00
C LYS A 254 -3.56 2.80 -0.67
N LEU A 255 -2.87 3.93 -0.57
CA LEU A 255 -3.55 5.23 -0.51
C LEU A 255 -4.45 5.44 -1.74
N GLY A 256 -4.05 4.94 -2.90
CA GLY A 256 -4.84 4.95 -4.12
C GLY A 256 -6.15 4.17 -3.99
N GLY A 257 -6.08 2.92 -3.56
CA GLY A 257 -7.28 2.09 -3.34
C GLY A 257 -8.18 2.65 -2.23
N TYR A 258 -7.58 3.08 -1.13
CA TYR A 258 -8.29 3.73 -0.03
C TYR A 258 -9.02 5.00 -0.50
N GLY A 259 -8.34 5.86 -1.26
CA GLY A 259 -8.91 7.09 -1.78
C GLY A 259 -10.02 6.86 -2.81
N CYS A 260 -9.85 5.89 -3.71
CA CYS A 260 -10.90 5.53 -4.65
C CYS A 260 -12.18 5.07 -3.93
N PHE A 261 -12.06 4.27 -2.89
CA PHE A 261 -13.21 3.78 -2.14
C PHE A 261 -13.81 4.85 -1.21
N ARG A 262 -12.97 5.48 -0.38
CA ARG A 262 -13.38 6.43 0.65
C ARG A 262 -13.82 7.78 0.10
N VAL A 263 -13.25 8.24 -0.99
CA VAL A 263 -13.50 9.57 -1.55
C VAL A 263 -14.31 9.47 -2.82
N ALA A 264 -13.80 8.83 -3.88
CA ALA A 264 -14.45 8.80 -5.17
C ALA A 264 -15.82 8.11 -5.11
N MET A 265 -15.86 6.86 -4.66
CA MET A 265 -17.10 6.06 -4.65
C MET A 265 -18.05 6.49 -3.52
N TYR A 266 -17.55 6.81 -2.36
CA TYR A 266 -18.36 7.15 -1.21
C TYR A 266 -19.02 8.52 -1.31
N LEU A 267 -18.33 9.52 -1.86
CA LEU A 267 -18.87 10.88 -2.00
C LEU A 267 -19.63 11.13 -3.29
N LEU A 268 -19.39 10.33 -4.32
CA LEU A 268 -19.99 10.43 -5.64
C LEU A 268 -20.67 9.10 -6.05
N PRO A 269 -21.63 8.62 -5.26
CA PRO A 269 -22.18 7.27 -5.40
C PRO A 269 -22.91 7.03 -6.73
N ASP A 270 -23.68 8.00 -7.21
CA ASP A 270 -24.43 7.87 -8.47
C ASP A 270 -23.47 7.74 -9.67
N ALA A 271 -22.44 8.56 -9.69
CA ALA A 271 -21.40 8.48 -10.72
C ALA A 271 -20.61 7.19 -10.63
N ALA A 272 -20.34 6.71 -9.41
CA ALA A 272 -19.68 5.43 -9.20
C ALA A 272 -20.48 4.28 -9.83
N ASN A 273 -21.80 4.25 -9.63
CA ASN A 273 -22.68 3.23 -10.24
C ASN A 273 -22.71 3.33 -11.77
N GLU A 274 -22.84 4.52 -12.30
CA GLU A 274 -22.99 4.71 -13.75
C GLU A 274 -21.69 4.56 -14.54
N LEU A 275 -20.55 4.95 -13.98
CA LEU A 275 -19.25 4.96 -14.66
C LEU A 275 -18.35 3.78 -14.30
N ALA A 276 -18.75 2.95 -13.34
CA ALA A 276 -17.92 1.83 -12.86
C ALA A 276 -17.46 0.91 -13.99
N TRP A 277 -18.29 0.67 -15.01
CA TRP A 277 -17.95 -0.25 -16.10
C TRP A 277 -16.71 0.19 -16.90
N ILE A 278 -16.49 1.50 -17.06
CA ILE A 278 -15.31 2.03 -17.77
C ILE A 278 -14.04 1.67 -16.97
N PHE A 279 -14.06 1.98 -15.67
CA PHE A 279 -12.93 1.73 -14.79
C PHE A 279 -12.73 0.23 -14.53
N LEU A 280 -13.80 -0.56 -14.58
CA LEU A 280 -13.71 -2.01 -14.46
C LEU A 280 -12.94 -2.63 -15.64
N ILE A 281 -13.13 -2.13 -16.84
CA ILE A 281 -12.33 -2.53 -18.00
C ILE A 281 -10.85 -2.19 -17.78
N LEU A 282 -10.55 -0.96 -17.37
CA LEU A 282 -9.17 -0.51 -17.14
C LEU A 282 -8.48 -1.31 -16.02
N THR A 283 -9.18 -1.61 -14.95
CA THR A 283 -8.63 -2.39 -13.83
C THR A 283 -8.48 -3.88 -14.19
N THR A 284 -9.38 -4.43 -14.98
CA THR A 284 -9.22 -5.79 -15.53
C THR A 284 -7.97 -5.89 -16.42
N ILE A 285 -7.74 -4.90 -17.26
CA ILE A 285 -6.51 -4.80 -18.07
C ILE A 285 -5.29 -4.69 -17.14
N SER A 286 -5.34 -3.86 -16.10
CA SER A 286 -4.26 -3.74 -15.10
C SER A 286 -3.86 -5.08 -14.51
N VAL A 287 -4.84 -5.87 -14.10
CA VAL A 287 -4.61 -7.19 -13.47
C VAL A 287 -3.85 -8.11 -14.42
N VAL A 288 -4.36 -8.27 -15.62
CA VAL A 288 -3.78 -9.21 -16.60
C VAL A 288 -2.47 -8.67 -17.18
N TYR A 289 -2.44 -7.42 -17.58
CA TYR A 289 -1.26 -6.77 -18.14
C TYR A 289 -0.09 -6.76 -17.15
N GLY A 290 -0.34 -6.42 -15.89
CA GLY A 290 0.69 -6.43 -14.84
C GLY A 290 1.30 -7.81 -14.65
N ALA A 291 0.49 -8.86 -14.64
CA ALA A 291 0.94 -10.23 -14.50
C ALA A 291 1.77 -10.70 -15.72
N PHE A 292 1.32 -10.43 -16.95
CA PHE A 292 2.09 -10.75 -18.15
C PHE A 292 3.39 -9.95 -18.23
N SER A 293 3.37 -8.69 -17.85
CA SER A 293 4.57 -7.85 -17.82
C SER A 293 5.61 -8.40 -16.82
N ALA A 294 5.18 -8.90 -15.66
CA ALA A 294 6.06 -9.57 -14.71
C ALA A 294 6.71 -10.83 -15.30
N CYS A 295 5.99 -11.58 -16.14
CA CYS A 295 6.52 -12.77 -16.81
C CYS A 295 7.72 -12.48 -17.73
N VAL A 296 7.75 -11.35 -18.39
CA VAL A 296 8.81 -11.03 -19.37
C VAL A 296 10.02 -10.34 -18.77
N GLN A 297 9.93 -9.91 -17.52
CA GLN A 297 11.03 -9.24 -16.85
C GLN A 297 12.14 -10.22 -16.45
N THR A 298 13.36 -9.71 -16.42
CA THR A 298 14.57 -10.43 -15.98
C THR A 298 15.20 -9.86 -14.72
N ASP A 299 14.83 -8.64 -14.31
CA ASP A 299 15.25 -8.00 -13.07
C ASP A 299 14.26 -8.29 -11.96
N LEU A 300 14.73 -8.79 -10.82
CA LEU A 300 13.89 -9.18 -9.68
C LEU A 300 13.00 -8.04 -9.15
N LYS A 301 13.52 -6.81 -9.12
CA LYS A 301 12.72 -5.65 -8.68
C LYS A 301 11.62 -5.29 -9.68
N TYR A 302 11.90 -5.38 -10.98
CA TYR A 302 10.89 -5.14 -12.01
C TYR A 302 9.81 -6.23 -12.00
N ILE A 303 10.18 -7.49 -11.78
CA ILE A 303 9.21 -8.59 -11.64
C ILE A 303 8.24 -8.29 -10.49
N ASN A 304 8.77 -7.94 -9.31
CA ASN A 304 7.93 -7.64 -8.16
C ASN A 304 7.12 -6.34 -8.35
N ALA A 305 7.67 -5.35 -9.01
CA ALA A 305 6.97 -4.09 -9.29
C ALA A 305 5.77 -4.28 -10.24
N TYR A 306 5.92 -5.06 -11.32
CA TYR A 306 4.80 -5.40 -12.19
C TYR A 306 3.79 -6.33 -11.52
N SER A 307 4.25 -7.24 -10.66
CA SER A 307 3.37 -8.01 -9.77
C SER A 307 2.51 -7.08 -8.91
N SER A 308 3.10 -6.02 -8.38
CA SER A 308 2.38 -5.01 -7.59
C SER A 308 1.34 -4.24 -8.43
N VAL A 309 1.63 -3.93 -9.69
CA VAL A 309 0.64 -3.34 -10.62
C VAL A 309 -0.57 -4.27 -10.78
N SER A 310 -0.33 -5.56 -10.97
CA SER A 310 -1.39 -6.56 -11.09
C SER A 310 -2.25 -6.64 -9.81
N HIS A 311 -1.64 -6.78 -8.65
CA HIS A 311 -2.36 -6.90 -7.38
C HIS A 311 -3.07 -5.61 -6.96
N CYS A 312 -2.51 -4.44 -7.21
CA CYS A 312 -3.20 -3.17 -6.96
C CYS A 312 -4.33 -2.94 -7.96
N GLY A 313 -4.17 -3.37 -9.21
CA GLY A 313 -5.26 -3.44 -10.18
C GLY A 313 -6.41 -4.33 -9.68
N LEU A 314 -6.10 -5.47 -9.06
CA LEU A 314 -7.09 -6.37 -8.47
C LEU A 314 -7.85 -5.72 -7.31
N VAL A 315 -7.18 -4.89 -6.50
CA VAL A 315 -7.85 -4.12 -5.44
C VAL A 315 -8.89 -3.18 -6.02
N LEU A 316 -8.53 -2.37 -7.01
CA LEU A 316 -9.47 -1.44 -7.66
C LEU A 316 -10.58 -2.17 -8.40
N PHE A 317 -10.27 -3.29 -9.06
CA PHE A 317 -11.23 -4.18 -9.67
C PHE A 317 -12.29 -4.67 -8.66
N ALA A 318 -11.82 -5.15 -7.51
CA ALA A 318 -12.69 -5.66 -6.47
C ALA A 318 -13.60 -4.60 -5.85
N LEU A 319 -13.12 -3.39 -5.67
CA LEU A 319 -13.93 -2.26 -5.21
C LEU A 319 -15.06 -1.92 -6.18
N LEU A 320 -14.78 -1.94 -7.48
CA LEU A 320 -15.74 -1.64 -8.55
C LEU A 320 -16.80 -2.73 -8.74
N MET A 321 -16.61 -3.91 -8.17
CA MET A 321 -17.65 -4.96 -8.15
C MET A 321 -18.81 -4.61 -7.23
N MET A 322 -18.62 -3.70 -6.26
CA MET A 322 -19.66 -3.16 -5.36
C MET A 322 -20.46 -4.20 -4.59
N THR A 323 -19.87 -5.34 -4.28
CA THR A 323 -20.43 -6.30 -3.34
C THR A 323 -19.71 -6.21 -2.00
N LYS A 324 -20.38 -6.50 -0.91
CA LYS A 324 -19.76 -6.44 0.43
C LYS A 324 -18.57 -7.39 0.53
N THR A 325 -18.71 -8.59 -0.01
CA THR A 325 -17.66 -9.61 -0.02
C THR A 325 -16.45 -9.15 -0.84
N SER A 326 -16.68 -8.64 -2.06
CA SER A 326 -15.60 -8.18 -2.94
C SER A 326 -14.86 -6.98 -2.36
N CYS A 327 -15.56 -5.98 -1.84
CA CYS A 327 -14.94 -4.81 -1.22
C CYS A 327 -14.17 -5.18 0.07
N THR A 328 -14.68 -6.11 0.86
CA THR A 328 -13.95 -6.67 2.01
C THR A 328 -12.66 -7.35 1.54
N GLY A 329 -12.75 -8.15 0.49
CA GLY A 329 -11.60 -8.78 -0.17
C GLY A 329 -10.59 -7.77 -0.71
N ALA A 330 -11.04 -6.65 -1.26
CA ALA A 330 -10.17 -5.58 -1.74
C ALA A 330 -9.29 -5.01 -0.61
N ILE A 331 -9.87 -4.72 0.54
CA ILE A 331 -9.12 -4.20 1.70
C ILE A 331 -8.21 -5.28 2.29
N LEU A 332 -8.66 -6.54 2.36
CA LEU A 332 -7.80 -7.66 2.73
C LEU A 332 -6.61 -7.80 1.77
N GLN A 333 -6.82 -7.59 0.47
CA GLN A 333 -5.75 -7.60 -0.53
C GLN A 333 -4.77 -6.44 -0.34
N MET A 334 -5.23 -5.27 0.03
CA MET A 334 -4.35 -4.16 0.37
C MET A 334 -3.42 -4.53 1.54
N LEU A 335 -3.95 -5.14 2.58
CA LEU A 335 -3.18 -5.62 3.74
C LEU A 335 -2.22 -6.74 3.35
N SER A 336 -2.73 -7.79 2.72
CA SER A 336 -1.97 -8.97 2.33
C SER A 336 -0.85 -8.65 1.34
N HIS A 337 -1.18 -7.97 0.26
CA HIS A 337 -0.20 -7.56 -0.76
C HIS A 337 0.84 -6.60 -0.17
N GLY A 338 0.43 -5.70 0.73
CA GLY A 338 1.36 -4.79 1.40
C GLY A 338 2.45 -5.54 2.19
N LEU A 339 2.05 -6.51 3.00
CA LEU A 339 2.99 -7.35 3.77
C LEU A 339 3.87 -8.21 2.87
N MET A 340 3.28 -8.86 1.90
CA MET A 340 3.95 -9.77 0.98
C MET A 340 4.98 -9.04 0.10
N THR A 341 4.59 -7.91 -0.49
CA THR A 341 5.50 -7.16 -1.37
C THR A 341 6.64 -6.51 -0.59
N ALA A 342 6.40 -6.09 0.66
CA ALA A 342 7.46 -5.63 1.56
C ALA A 342 8.47 -6.75 1.84
N LEU A 343 7.99 -7.96 2.09
CA LEU A 343 8.84 -9.14 2.27
C LEU A 343 9.69 -9.43 1.02
N PHE A 344 9.08 -9.39 -0.17
CA PHE A 344 9.82 -9.58 -1.42
C PHE A 344 10.90 -8.52 -1.63
N PHE A 345 10.58 -7.25 -1.45
CA PHE A 345 11.57 -6.19 -1.62
C PHE A 345 12.71 -6.28 -0.60
N ALA A 346 12.40 -6.66 0.66
CA ALA A 346 13.43 -6.91 1.66
C ALA A 346 14.40 -8.02 1.20
N LEU A 347 13.87 -9.15 0.75
CA LEU A 347 14.66 -10.29 0.27
C LEU A 347 15.46 -9.96 -1.01
N ILE A 348 14.86 -9.26 -1.97
CA ILE A 348 15.56 -8.82 -3.17
C ILE A 348 16.68 -7.83 -2.82
N GLY A 349 16.44 -6.95 -1.85
CA GLY A 349 17.47 -6.05 -1.32
C GLY A 349 18.65 -6.81 -0.71
N MET A 350 18.38 -7.89 0.02
CA MET A 350 19.40 -8.77 0.60
C MET A 350 20.20 -9.50 -0.48
N ILE A 351 19.55 -10.02 -1.51
CA ILE A 351 20.21 -10.63 -2.67
C ILE A 351 21.13 -9.61 -3.33
N TYR A 352 20.59 -8.45 -3.67
CA TYR A 352 21.35 -7.40 -4.36
C TYR A 352 22.52 -6.86 -3.54
N GLY A 353 22.34 -6.68 -2.25
CA GLY A 353 23.41 -6.19 -1.35
C GLY A 353 24.61 -7.14 -1.28
N ARG A 354 24.44 -8.43 -1.58
CA ARG A 354 25.51 -9.45 -1.57
C ARG A 354 26.04 -9.78 -2.95
N THR A 355 25.14 -9.99 -3.91
CA THR A 355 25.51 -10.44 -5.26
C THR A 355 25.78 -9.30 -6.24
N HIS A 356 25.40 -8.06 -5.89
CA HIS A 356 25.45 -6.87 -6.74
C HIS A 356 24.74 -7.06 -8.10
N THR A 357 23.85 -8.05 -8.21
CA THR A 357 23.02 -8.29 -9.38
C THR A 357 21.58 -8.63 -9.01
N ARG A 358 20.65 -8.21 -9.85
CA ARG A 358 19.23 -8.55 -9.75
C ARG A 358 18.76 -9.33 -10.96
N ASP A 359 19.66 -9.61 -11.90
CA ASP A 359 19.33 -10.34 -13.12
C ASP A 359 19.18 -11.83 -12.83
N VAL A 360 17.98 -12.34 -12.99
CA VAL A 360 17.62 -13.75 -12.80
C VAL A 360 18.51 -14.70 -13.60
N ARG A 361 19.02 -14.25 -14.75
CA ARG A 361 19.88 -15.06 -15.63
C ARG A 361 21.28 -15.27 -15.06
N ARG A 362 21.72 -14.37 -14.15
CA ARG A 362 23.05 -14.41 -13.52
C ARG A 362 23.03 -15.04 -12.13
N LEU A 363 21.85 -15.28 -11.58
CA LEU A 363 21.64 -15.92 -10.26
C LEU A 363 21.37 -17.41 -10.42
N GLY A 364 21.79 -18.20 -9.45
CA GLY A 364 21.52 -19.64 -9.37
C GLY A 364 22.12 -20.26 -8.13
N GLY A 365 21.51 -21.31 -7.61
CA GLY A 365 22.01 -22.09 -6.49
C GLY A 365 22.01 -21.38 -5.13
N LEU A 366 21.24 -20.29 -4.96
CA LEU A 366 21.25 -19.47 -3.74
C LEU A 366 20.79 -20.26 -2.50
N MET A 367 20.02 -21.35 -2.67
CA MET A 367 19.60 -22.20 -1.55
C MET A 367 20.79 -22.83 -0.82
N LYS A 368 21.88 -23.11 -1.55
CA LYS A 368 23.10 -23.71 -0.98
C LYS A 368 23.95 -22.70 -0.21
N ILE A 369 23.88 -21.43 -0.59
CA ILE A 369 24.75 -20.36 -0.08
C ILE A 369 24.06 -19.59 1.05
N MET A 370 22.79 -19.25 0.84
CA MET A 370 21.99 -18.39 1.72
C MET A 370 20.65 -19.06 2.04
N PRO A 371 20.64 -20.13 2.83
CA PRO A 371 19.42 -20.93 3.07
C PRO A 371 18.31 -20.15 3.76
N PHE A 372 18.61 -19.25 4.70
CA PHE A 372 17.60 -18.44 5.37
C PHE A 372 16.87 -17.52 4.37
N LEU A 373 17.64 -16.78 3.58
CA LEU A 373 17.11 -15.89 2.54
C LEU A 373 16.30 -16.69 1.52
N ALA A 374 16.79 -17.84 1.09
CA ALA A 374 16.13 -18.69 0.10
C ALA A 374 14.79 -19.23 0.60
N VAL A 375 14.73 -19.71 1.84
CA VAL A 375 13.47 -20.15 2.47
C VAL A 375 12.48 -18.98 2.57
N GLY A 376 12.96 -17.81 3.00
CA GLY A 376 12.13 -16.59 3.03
C GLY A 376 11.57 -16.25 1.65
N TYR A 377 12.38 -16.37 0.60
CA TYR A 377 11.95 -16.10 -0.78
C TYR A 377 10.90 -17.10 -1.28
N VAL A 378 11.04 -18.38 -0.93
CA VAL A 378 10.02 -19.40 -1.23
C VAL A 378 8.70 -19.05 -0.53
N ILE A 379 8.76 -18.70 0.77
CA ILE A 379 7.55 -18.32 1.53
C ILE A 379 6.88 -17.09 0.90
N ALA A 380 7.64 -16.06 0.54
CA ALA A 380 7.12 -14.90 -0.15
C ALA A 380 6.46 -15.26 -1.49
N GLY A 381 7.08 -16.17 -2.25
CA GLY A 381 6.54 -16.71 -3.49
C GLY A 381 5.22 -17.45 -3.30
N LEU A 382 5.16 -18.34 -2.33
CA LEU A 382 3.95 -19.09 -2.01
C LEU A 382 2.80 -18.19 -1.54
N ALA A 383 3.12 -17.14 -0.78
CA ALA A 383 2.15 -16.13 -0.37
C ALA A 383 1.60 -15.33 -1.58
N ASN A 384 2.47 -14.98 -2.53
CA ASN A 384 2.07 -14.28 -3.75
C ASN A 384 1.20 -15.16 -4.69
N LEU A 385 1.43 -16.47 -4.67
CA LEU A 385 0.60 -17.43 -5.40
C LEU A 385 -0.81 -17.58 -4.81
N GLY A 386 -1.07 -17.02 -3.65
CA GLY A 386 -2.34 -17.19 -2.96
C GLY A 386 -2.56 -18.64 -2.49
N LEU A 387 -1.51 -19.28 -1.97
CA LEU A 387 -1.68 -20.63 -1.42
C LEU A 387 -2.34 -20.60 -0.03
N PRO A 388 -3.21 -21.58 0.29
CA PRO A 388 -3.80 -21.72 1.61
C PRO A 388 -2.77 -21.74 2.73
N GLY A 389 -3.05 -21.02 3.83
CA GLY A 389 -2.13 -20.82 4.95
C GLY A 389 -1.41 -19.47 4.91
N PHE A 390 -1.48 -18.75 3.80
CA PHE A 390 -0.94 -17.40 3.66
C PHE A 390 -2.05 -16.38 3.40
N SER A 391 -1.76 -15.12 3.70
CA SER A 391 -2.73 -14.03 3.60
C SER A 391 -3.30 -13.81 2.20
N GLY A 392 -2.52 -14.07 1.15
CA GLY A 392 -2.93 -13.90 -0.25
C GLY A 392 -4.12 -14.76 -0.65
N PHE A 393 -4.18 -15.99 -0.15
CA PHE A 393 -5.29 -16.89 -0.43
C PHE A 393 -6.64 -16.33 0.04
N ILE A 394 -6.69 -15.88 1.30
CA ILE A 394 -7.91 -15.35 1.89
C ILE A 394 -8.39 -14.11 1.13
N ALA A 395 -7.47 -13.21 0.81
CA ALA A 395 -7.80 -11.98 0.10
C ALA A 395 -8.32 -12.25 -1.32
N GLU A 396 -7.59 -13.02 -2.11
CA GLU A 396 -7.97 -13.30 -3.51
C GLU A 396 -9.25 -14.14 -3.61
N MET A 397 -9.41 -15.16 -2.77
CA MET A 397 -10.63 -15.95 -2.73
C MET A 397 -11.85 -15.10 -2.38
N THR A 398 -11.71 -14.21 -1.39
CA THR A 398 -12.79 -13.30 -1.00
C THR A 398 -13.15 -12.34 -2.15
N ILE A 399 -12.15 -11.84 -2.88
CA ILE A 399 -12.39 -11.00 -4.06
C ILE A 399 -13.15 -11.76 -5.14
N PHE A 400 -12.68 -12.92 -5.55
CA PHE A 400 -13.31 -13.63 -6.67
C PHE A 400 -14.69 -14.17 -6.34
N VAL A 401 -14.90 -14.69 -5.12
CA VAL A 401 -16.23 -15.10 -4.66
C VAL A 401 -17.18 -13.89 -4.66
N GLY A 402 -16.78 -12.79 -4.06
CA GLY A 402 -17.59 -11.58 -4.03
C GLY A 402 -17.84 -10.96 -5.41
N SER A 403 -16.90 -11.09 -6.34
CA SER A 403 -17.08 -10.62 -7.71
C SER A 403 -18.12 -11.43 -8.49
N PHE A 404 -18.23 -12.74 -8.21
CA PHE A 404 -19.28 -13.58 -8.79
C PHE A 404 -20.66 -13.39 -8.16
N GLU A 405 -20.75 -12.81 -6.96
CA GLU A 405 -22.04 -12.43 -6.35
C GLU A 405 -22.77 -11.37 -7.20
N ASN A 406 -22.03 -10.53 -7.92
CA ASN A 406 -22.64 -9.64 -8.90
C ASN A 406 -23.21 -10.46 -10.06
N GLY A 407 -24.53 -10.45 -10.21
CA GLY A 407 -25.25 -11.30 -11.15
C GLY A 407 -25.12 -10.93 -12.62
N ASP A 408 -24.54 -9.77 -12.92
CA ASP A 408 -24.42 -9.25 -14.27
C ASP A 408 -23.35 -9.98 -15.10
N MET A 409 -23.67 -10.30 -16.36
CA MET A 409 -22.81 -11.03 -17.27
C MET A 409 -21.48 -10.28 -17.52
N PHE A 410 -21.52 -8.97 -17.65
CA PHE A 410 -20.32 -8.16 -17.87
C PHE A 410 -19.32 -8.30 -16.71
N HIS A 411 -19.81 -8.19 -15.46
CA HIS A 411 -18.98 -8.34 -14.27
C HIS A 411 -18.40 -9.77 -14.15
N ARG A 412 -19.18 -10.78 -14.49
CA ARG A 412 -18.72 -12.18 -14.50
C ARG A 412 -17.63 -12.42 -15.54
N VAL A 413 -17.78 -11.88 -16.74
CA VAL A 413 -16.75 -11.99 -17.79
C VAL A 413 -15.45 -11.30 -17.35
N CYS A 414 -15.52 -10.08 -16.81
CA CYS A 414 -14.36 -9.41 -16.26
C CYS A 414 -13.69 -10.22 -15.14
N THR A 415 -14.48 -10.86 -14.27
CA THR A 415 -13.96 -11.71 -13.19
C THR A 415 -13.23 -12.95 -13.74
N ILE A 416 -13.77 -13.60 -14.74
CA ILE A 416 -13.12 -14.77 -15.40
C ILE A 416 -11.79 -14.33 -16.00
N ILE A 417 -11.75 -13.20 -16.68
CA ILE A 417 -10.51 -12.65 -17.26
C ILE A 417 -9.50 -12.35 -16.13
N ALA A 418 -9.92 -11.70 -15.06
CA ALA A 418 -9.04 -11.39 -13.91
C ALA A 418 -8.51 -12.66 -13.24
N CYS A 419 -9.30 -13.73 -13.13
CA CYS A 419 -8.87 -15.01 -12.57
C CYS A 419 -7.70 -15.64 -13.33
N THR A 420 -7.53 -15.34 -14.62
CA THR A 420 -6.38 -15.85 -15.39
C THR A 420 -5.04 -15.38 -14.84
N SER A 421 -5.02 -14.25 -14.14
CA SER A 421 -3.81 -13.72 -13.51
C SER A 421 -3.21 -14.68 -12.46
N ILE A 422 -4.01 -15.53 -11.83
CA ILE A 422 -3.55 -16.52 -10.85
C ILE A 422 -2.55 -17.48 -11.50
N VAL A 423 -2.90 -17.99 -12.68
CA VAL A 423 -2.03 -18.92 -13.44
C VAL A 423 -0.75 -18.20 -13.89
N ILE A 424 -0.89 -16.97 -14.38
CA ILE A 424 0.25 -16.18 -14.84
C ILE A 424 1.20 -15.87 -13.66
N THR A 425 0.67 -15.56 -12.51
CA THR A 425 1.44 -15.36 -11.26
C THR A 425 2.21 -16.63 -10.90
N ALA A 426 1.57 -17.79 -10.98
CA ALA A 426 2.24 -19.06 -10.73
C ALA A 426 3.43 -19.25 -11.69
N VAL A 427 3.26 -18.94 -12.97
CA VAL A 427 4.32 -19.08 -13.98
C VAL A 427 5.55 -18.23 -13.64
N TYR A 428 5.39 -16.94 -13.39
CA TYR A 428 6.57 -16.11 -13.16
C TYR A 428 7.21 -16.35 -11.79
N ILE A 429 6.43 -16.58 -10.73
CA ILE A 429 6.96 -16.86 -9.39
C ILE A 429 7.75 -18.17 -9.36
N LEU A 430 7.14 -19.28 -9.80
CA LEU A 430 7.80 -20.59 -9.77
C LEU A 430 9.02 -20.63 -10.67
N ARG A 431 8.97 -19.96 -11.82
CA ARG A 431 10.12 -19.84 -12.73
C ARG A 431 11.27 -19.09 -12.05
N VAL A 432 11.01 -17.98 -11.37
CA VAL A 432 12.04 -17.21 -10.68
C VAL A 432 12.62 -18.00 -9.52
N VAL A 433 11.78 -18.58 -8.66
CA VAL A 433 12.20 -19.45 -7.55
C VAL A 433 13.10 -20.58 -8.07
N GLY A 434 12.68 -21.28 -9.12
CA GLY A 434 13.47 -22.37 -9.73
C GLY A 434 14.83 -21.91 -10.24
N LYS A 435 14.88 -20.73 -10.90
CA LYS A 435 16.12 -20.25 -11.52
C LYS A 435 17.13 -19.69 -10.54
N ILE A 436 16.68 -18.97 -9.50
CA ILE A 436 17.61 -18.28 -8.59
C ILE A 436 18.03 -19.11 -7.38
N LEU A 437 17.15 -19.99 -6.89
CA LEU A 437 17.40 -20.74 -5.66
C LEU A 437 18.02 -22.10 -5.92
N TYR A 438 17.62 -22.76 -6.98
CA TYR A 438 18.04 -24.13 -7.31
C TYR A 438 19.11 -24.15 -8.41
N GLY A 439 19.65 -25.33 -8.65
CA GLY A 439 20.67 -25.56 -9.66
C GLY A 439 22.09 -25.26 -9.20
N GLU A 440 22.97 -25.00 -10.17
CA GLU A 440 24.37 -24.69 -9.91
C GLU A 440 24.58 -23.21 -9.59
N VAL A 441 25.59 -22.95 -8.77
CA VAL A 441 26.04 -21.59 -8.48
C VAL A 441 26.74 -21.03 -9.72
N LYS A 442 26.16 -20.04 -10.34
CA LYS A 442 26.64 -19.50 -11.63
C LYS A 442 27.93 -18.68 -11.52
N ASN A 443 28.16 -18.05 -10.38
CA ASN A 443 29.36 -17.23 -10.13
C ASN A 443 30.09 -17.83 -8.93
N PRO A 444 31.37 -18.29 -9.11
CA PRO A 444 32.17 -18.82 -8.00
C PRO A 444 32.32 -17.88 -6.81
N HIS A 445 32.33 -16.59 -7.01
CA HIS A 445 32.38 -15.59 -5.92
C HIS A 445 31.18 -15.65 -4.98
N PHE A 446 30.06 -16.18 -5.43
CA PHE A 446 28.88 -16.32 -4.58
C PHE A 446 29.06 -17.38 -3.48
N LEU A 447 29.99 -18.31 -3.64
CA LEU A 447 30.31 -19.32 -2.61
C LEU A 447 30.86 -18.72 -1.32
N GLU A 448 31.43 -17.51 -1.37
CA GLU A 448 31.99 -16.80 -0.22
C GLU A 448 30.96 -15.89 0.49
N LEU A 449 29.76 -15.74 -0.06
CA LEU A 449 28.74 -14.85 0.49
C LEU A 449 28.16 -15.42 1.79
N THR A 450 27.85 -14.51 2.70
CA THR A 450 27.19 -14.84 3.97
C THR A 450 25.67 -14.75 3.83
N ASP A 451 24.95 -15.53 4.64
CA ASP A 451 23.48 -15.44 4.74
C ASP A 451 23.04 -14.17 5.47
N ALA A 452 21.76 -14.04 5.73
CA ALA A 452 21.15 -12.88 6.36
C ALA A 452 21.80 -12.50 7.69
N SER A 453 22.04 -11.20 7.88
CA SER A 453 22.46 -10.61 9.15
C SER A 453 21.28 -10.53 10.14
N TRP A 454 21.57 -10.27 11.42
CA TRP A 454 20.54 -10.24 12.46
C TRP A 454 19.43 -9.19 12.19
N ASP A 455 19.81 -8.02 11.71
CA ASP A 455 18.90 -6.94 11.34
C ASP A 455 17.95 -7.35 10.22
N GLU A 456 18.49 -7.97 9.19
CA GLU A 456 17.71 -8.49 8.07
C GLU A 456 16.78 -9.63 8.50
N ARG A 457 17.24 -10.51 9.39
CA ARG A 457 16.41 -11.60 9.94
C ARG A 457 15.22 -11.07 10.74
N VAL A 458 15.40 -10.02 11.53
CA VAL A 458 14.30 -9.37 12.27
C VAL A 458 13.22 -8.92 11.31
N ALA A 459 13.58 -8.19 10.25
CA ALA A 459 12.63 -7.70 9.26
C ALA A 459 11.88 -8.84 8.55
N VAL A 460 12.61 -9.84 8.07
CA VAL A 460 12.04 -10.98 7.33
C VAL A 460 11.14 -11.85 8.21
N ILE A 461 11.59 -12.20 9.42
CA ILE A 461 10.79 -13.02 10.35
C ILE A 461 9.51 -12.30 10.76
N CYS A 462 9.58 -10.99 11.04
CA CYS A 462 8.40 -10.20 11.38
C CYS A 462 7.38 -10.22 10.23
N LEU A 463 7.81 -9.99 8.99
CA LEU A 463 6.91 -9.99 7.82
C LEU A 463 6.34 -11.38 7.53
N ILE A 464 7.15 -12.44 7.63
CA ILE A 464 6.68 -13.82 7.47
C ILE A 464 5.62 -14.17 8.55
N ALA A 465 5.87 -13.80 9.79
CA ALA A 465 4.92 -14.02 10.88
C ALA A 465 3.59 -13.30 10.63
N CYS A 466 3.63 -12.08 10.12
CA CYS A 466 2.42 -11.33 9.76
C CYS A 466 1.66 -11.98 8.60
N VAL A 467 2.36 -12.38 7.53
CA VAL A 467 1.75 -13.01 6.35
C VAL A 467 1.12 -14.36 6.70
N ALA A 468 1.82 -15.19 7.46
CA ALA A 468 1.30 -16.48 7.91
C ALA A 468 0.22 -16.32 8.97
N GLY A 469 0.39 -15.41 9.92
CA GLY A 469 -0.60 -15.12 10.97
C GLY A 469 -1.94 -14.66 10.38
N LEU A 470 -1.92 -13.76 9.42
CA LEU A 470 -3.12 -13.31 8.72
C LEU A 470 -3.76 -14.44 7.88
N GLY A 471 -2.95 -15.31 7.28
CA GLY A 471 -3.43 -16.45 6.52
C GLY A 471 -4.09 -17.55 7.38
N LEU A 472 -3.56 -17.77 8.58
CA LEU A 472 -4.09 -18.78 9.51
C LEU A 472 -5.25 -18.26 10.36
N PHE A 473 -5.25 -16.98 10.71
CA PHE A 473 -6.25 -16.35 11.56
C PHE A 473 -6.85 -15.10 10.92
N PRO A 474 -7.57 -15.23 9.78
CA PRO A 474 -8.03 -14.07 9.01
C PRO A 474 -9.31 -13.42 9.57
N LEU A 475 -10.07 -14.11 10.42
CA LEU A 475 -11.42 -13.70 10.82
C LEU A 475 -11.47 -12.33 11.49
N TRP A 476 -10.49 -12.01 12.35
CA TRP A 476 -10.46 -10.71 13.02
C TRP A 476 -10.37 -9.55 12.02
N ALA A 477 -9.48 -9.67 11.03
CA ALA A 477 -9.30 -8.64 10.01
C ALA A 477 -10.50 -8.57 9.08
N SER A 478 -11.01 -9.71 8.63
CA SER A 478 -12.19 -9.81 7.78
C SER A 478 -13.42 -9.17 8.44
N ASN A 479 -13.68 -9.44 9.72
CA ASN A 479 -14.80 -8.87 10.44
C ASN A 479 -14.65 -7.35 10.61
N VAL A 480 -13.49 -6.89 11.05
CA VAL A 480 -13.20 -5.45 11.23
C VAL A 480 -13.38 -4.69 9.91
N ILE A 481 -12.89 -5.23 8.81
CA ILE A 481 -13.00 -4.63 7.48
C ILE A 481 -14.46 -4.67 7.00
N SER A 482 -15.14 -5.78 7.11
CA SER A 482 -16.53 -5.95 6.66
C SER A 482 -17.46 -4.98 7.37
N ASP A 483 -17.28 -4.74 8.66
CA ASP A 483 -18.06 -3.77 9.44
C ASP A 483 -17.85 -2.34 8.93
N ALA A 484 -16.67 -1.99 8.48
CA ALA A 484 -16.36 -0.67 7.91
C ALA A 484 -16.83 -0.52 6.45
N VAL A 485 -16.81 -1.60 5.68
CA VAL A 485 -17.26 -1.61 4.28
C VAL A 485 -18.77 -1.43 4.17
N GLY A 486 -19.55 -2.01 5.10
CA GLY A 486 -21.01 -1.96 5.09
C GLY A 486 -21.60 -0.56 4.95
N PRO A 487 -21.28 0.39 5.82
CA PRO A 487 -21.78 1.77 5.75
C PRO A 487 -21.40 2.51 4.46
N ILE A 488 -20.23 2.28 3.93
CA ILE A 488 -19.77 2.90 2.67
C ILE A 488 -20.59 2.37 1.50
N LEU A 489 -20.76 1.05 1.41
CA LEU A 489 -21.59 0.43 0.37
C LEU A 489 -23.05 0.83 0.47
N ALA A 490 -23.60 0.94 1.69
CA ALA A 490 -24.98 1.40 1.88
C ALA A 490 -25.22 2.82 1.34
N ASN A 491 -24.19 3.64 1.26
CA ASN A 491 -24.26 4.97 0.63
C ASN A 491 -24.09 4.92 -0.90
N ILE A 492 -23.43 3.89 -1.42
CA ILE A 492 -23.16 3.74 -2.86
C ILE A 492 -24.36 3.07 -3.57
N LEU A 493 -24.95 2.05 -2.95
CA LEU A 493 -26.06 1.26 -3.50
C LEU A 493 -27.43 1.82 -3.11
#